data_0a30d80eaabf1afe18ecd525a400bd7e
#
_entry.id   0a30d80eaabf1afe18ecd525a400bd7e
#
_cell.length_a   1.000
_cell.length_b   1.000
_cell.length_c   1.000
_cell.angle_alpha   90.00
_cell.angle_beta   90.00
_cell.angle_gamma   90.00
#
_symmetry.space_group_name_H-M   'P 1'
#
loop_
_entity.id
_entity.type
_entity.pdbx_description
1 polymer ?
#
loop_
_entity_poly.entity_id
_entity_poly.type
_entity_poly.pdbx_seq_one_letter_code
_entity_poly.pdbx_strand_id
1 'polypeptide(L)'
;AYLTGFKVAYDRGHDIIIEMDAGLSHDPRAIPMYLRVLNEGNEVAFGSRFIKDGSMGDSPFRRRFLSKTGTILANMLLGTKLYDMTSGFQGFHRDVIGKLLKYPLKSRAHFYQTEVKYLLRKHRTAEVPIHYQAPSPRVSASAIKNARETLMYYFWERIKGNSPTI
;
A
#
# COMPACT_ATOMS: atom_id res chain seq x y z
N ALA A 1 7.51 8.07 10.09
CA ALA A 1 8.56 7.07 9.86
C ALA A 1 8.70 6.77 8.35
N TYR A 2 7.66 6.29 7.62
CA TYR A 2 7.80 5.89 6.19
C TYR A 2 8.28 7.01 5.28
N LEU A 3 7.65 8.20 5.30
CA LEU A 3 8.09 9.34 4.50
C LEU A 3 9.52 9.78 4.80
N THR A 4 9.95 9.66 6.04
CA THR A 4 11.35 9.93 6.43
C THR A 4 12.29 8.91 5.79
N GLY A 5 11.92 7.62 5.83
CA GLY A 5 12.69 6.56 5.17
C GLY A 5 12.77 6.75 3.65
N PHE A 6 11.66 7.08 3.02
CA PHE A 6 11.62 7.39 1.58
C PHE A 6 12.50 8.58 1.22
N LYS A 7 12.44 9.65 2.03
CA LYS A 7 13.31 10.82 1.80
C LYS A 7 14.79 10.45 1.89
N VAL A 8 15.19 9.69 2.90
CA VAL A 8 16.59 9.25 3.07
C VAL A 8 17.03 8.40 1.88
N ALA A 9 16.22 7.43 1.44
CA ALA A 9 16.54 6.58 0.30
C ALA A 9 16.60 7.39 -1.02
N TYR A 10 15.66 8.31 -1.20
CA TYR A 10 15.63 9.23 -2.34
C TYR A 10 16.88 10.12 -2.40
N ASP A 11 17.24 10.75 -1.28
CA ASP A 11 18.41 11.65 -1.19
C ASP A 11 19.73 10.89 -1.43
N ARG A 12 19.79 9.60 -1.07
CA ARG A 12 20.93 8.71 -1.33
C ARG A 12 21.02 8.23 -2.78
N GLY A 13 20.06 8.55 -3.62
CA GLY A 13 20.10 8.22 -5.05
C GLY A 13 19.73 6.79 -5.40
N HIS A 14 19.02 6.05 -4.52
CA HIS A 14 18.56 4.69 -4.83
C HIS A 14 17.47 4.71 -5.91
N ASP A 15 17.62 3.89 -6.95
CA ASP A 15 16.69 3.82 -8.09
C ASP A 15 15.37 3.11 -7.74
N ILE A 16 15.43 2.09 -6.88
CA ILE A 16 14.29 1.32 -6.38
C ILE A 16 14.25 1.40 -4.87
N ILE A 17 13.09 1.70 -4.33
CA ILE A 17 12.86 1.82 -2.89
C ILE A 17 11.75 0.86 -2.50
N ILE A 18 12.03 -0.03 -1.54
CA ILE A 18 11.07 -1.03 -1.06
C ILE A 18 10.76 -0.77 0.41
N GLU A 19 9.47 -0.64 0.71
CA GLU A 19 8.91 -0.54 2.06
C GLU A 19 8.46 -1.91 2.54
N MET A 20 8.86 -2.32 3.73
CA MET A 20 8.36 -3.52 4.40
C MET A 20 8.35 -3.35 5.92
N ASP A 21 7.47 -4.09 6.60
CA ASP A 21 7.42 -4.10 8.07
C ASP A 21 8.64 -4.82 8.65
N ALA A 22 9.27 -4.21 9.67
CA ALA A 22 10.42 -4.79 10.38
C ALA A 22 10.03 -5.88 11.40
N GLY A 23 8.72 -6.11 11.61
CA GLY A 23 8.18 -7.04 12.63
C GLY A 23 8.07 -8.49 12.17
N LEU A 24 8.82 -8.93 11.17
CA LEU A 24 8.79 -10.29 10.58
C LEU A 24 7.42 -10.70 9.99
N SER A 25 6.51 -9.77 9.81
CA SER A 25 5.21 -10.01 9.17
C SER A 25 5.32 -10.19 7.64
N HIS A 26 6.34 -9.63 7.04
CA HIS A 26 6.66 -9.75 5.62
C HIS A 26 7.93 -10.58 5.44
N ASP A 27 7.90 -11.52 4.51
CA ASP A 27 9.05 -12.35 4.16
C ASP A 27 9.96 -11.58 3.20
N PRO A 28 11.22 -11.27 3.58
CA PRO A 28 12.16 -10.57 2.69
C PRO A 28 12.52 -11.37 1.44
N ARG A 29 12.27 -12.67 1.41
CA ARG A 29 12.47 -13.50 0.20
C ARG A 29 11.55 -13.10 -0.97
N ALA A 30 10.54 -12.27 -0.73
CA ALA A 30 9.73 -11.68 -1.79
C ALA A 30 10.44 -10.51 -2.52
N ILE A 31 11.47 -9.90 -1.94
CA ILE A 31 12.18 -8.73 -2.52
C ILE A 31 12.66 -8.99 -3.97
N PRO A 32 13.27 -10.13 -4.32
CA PRO A 32 13.66 -10.38 -5.71
C PRO A 32 12.52 -10.28 -6.71
N MET A 33 11.28 -10.67 -6.32
CA MET A 33 10.11 -10.54 -7.18
C MET A 33 9.71 -9.07 -7.38
N TYR A 34 9.82 -8.23 -6.34
CA TYR A 34 9.60 -6.79 -6.48
C TYR A 34 10.59 -6.16 -7.46
N LEU A 35 11.90 -6.48 -7.30
CA LEU A 35 12.93 -5.99 -8.21
C LEU A 35 12.66 -6.44 -9.65
N ARG A 36 12.25 -7.70 -9.84
CA ARG A 36 11.92 -8.24 -11.15
C ARG A 36 10.79 -7.46 -11.82
N VAL A 37 9.63 -7.34 -11.16
CA VAL A 37 8.47 -6.68 -11.78
C VAL A 37 8.70 -5.19 -12.02
N LEU A 38 9.49 -4.51 -11.17
CA LEU A 38 9.89 -3.13 -11.39
C LEU A 38 10.83 -2.99 -12.58
N ASN A 39 11.81 -3.88 -12.73
CA ASN A 39 12.72 -3.90 -13.89
C ASN A 39 12.01 -4.29 -15.20
N GLU A 40 10.87 -4.99 -15.13
CA GLU A 40 10.01 -5.30 -16.28
C GLU A 40 9.17 -4.09 -16.75
N GLY A 41 9.38 -2.92 -16.15
CA GLY A 41 8.79 -1.65 -16.58
C GLY A 41 7.56 -1.21 -15.79
N ASN A 42 7.21 -1.89 -14.68
CA ASN A 42 6.22 -1.36 -13.75
C ASN A 42 6.84 -0.23 -12.93
N GLU A 43 6.08 0.82 -12.65
CA GLU A 43 6.56 1.96 -11.87
C GLU A 43 6.40 1.73 -10.37
N VAL A 44 5.42 0.88 -10.01
CA VAL A 44 5.11 0.50 -8.63
C VAL A 44 4.78 -0.99 -8.53
N ALA A 45 5.11 -1.58 -7.39
CA ALA A 45 4.81 -2.97 -7.07
C ALA A 45 4.16 -3.05 -5.68
N PHE A 46 2.97 -3.63 -5.59
CA PHE A 46 2.24 -3.77 -4.33
C PHE A 46 2.14 -5.23 -3.92
N GLY A 47 2.52 -5.53 -2.68
CA GLY A 47 2.34 -6.86 -2.12
C GLY A 47 0.87 -7.19 -1.96
N SER A 48 0.48 -8.36 -2.43
CA SER A 48 -0.89 -8.85 -2.36
C SER A 48 -0.97 -10.22 -1.69
N ARG A 49 -1.84 -10.32 -0.68
CA ARG A 49 -2.14 -11.56 0.04
C ARG A 49 -3.30 -12.32 -0.59
N PHE A 50 -3.96 -11.72 -1.59
CA PHE A 50 -5.22 -12.21 -2.14
C PHE A 50 -5.14 -12.60 -3.63
N ILE A 51 -3.97 -12.54 -4.24
CA ILE A 51 -3.70 -13.12 -5.56
C ILE A 51 -3.20 -14.56 -5.42
N LYS A 52 -3.08 -15.27 -6.55
CA LYS A 52 -2.49 -16.61 -6.59
C LYS A 52 -1.10 -16.58 -5.92
N ASP A 53 -0.79 -17.59 -5.13
CA ASP A 53 0.45 -17.73 -4.35
C ASP A 53 0.65 -16.68 -3.23
N GLY A 54 -0.33 -15.83 -2.97
CA GLY A 54 -0.38 -14.95 -1.80
C GLY A 54 -1.11 -15.60 -0.62
N SER A 55 -0.76 -15.25 0.61
CA SER A 55 -1.45 -15.78 1.79
C SER A 55 -1.41 -14.86 3.01
N MET A 56 -2.33 -15.08 3.93
CA MET A 56 -2.33 -14.48 5.27
C MET A 56 -1.87 -15.48 6.36
N GLY A 57 -1.24 -16.60 5.97
CA GLY A 57 -0.73 -17.62 6.89
C GLY A 57 -1.74 -17.96 7.98
N ASP A 58 -1.28 -17.96 9.24
CA ASP A 58 -2.06 -18.30 10.43
C ASP A 58 -2.96 -17.18 10.97
N SER A 59 -3.24 -16.16 10.15
CA SER A 59 -4.09 -15.06 10.59
C SER A 59 -5.52 -15.55 10.89
N PRO A 60 -6.11 -15.14 12.02
CA PRO A 60 -7.49 -15.49 12.37
C PRO A 60 -8.48 -15.11 11.26
N PHE A 61 -9.52 -15.91 11.07
CA PHE A 61 -10.55 -15.68 10.05
C PHE A 61 -11.12 -14.26 10.07
N ARG A 62 -11.41 -13.73 11.28
CA ARG A 62 -11.92 -12.36 11.46
C ARG A 62 -11.00 -11.31 10.82
N ARG A 63 -9.68 -11.50 10.92
CA ARG A 63 -8.69 -10.59 10.35
C ARG A 63 -8.62 -10.70 8.83
N ARG A 64 -8.62 -11.93 8.31
CA ARG A 64 -8.68 -12.19 6.87
C ARG A 64 -9.92 -11.55 6.26
N PHE A 65 -11.06 -11.74 6.91
CA PHE A 65 -12.33 -11.13 6.52
C PHE A 65 -12.27 -9.60 6.56
N LEU A 66 -11.75 -8.99 7.63
CA LEU A 66 -11.62 -7.54 7.76
C LEU A 66 -10.70 -6.95 6.68
N SER A 67 -9.55 -7.58 6.40
CA SER A 67 -8.64 -7.11 5.35
C SER A 67 -9.26 -7.22 3.96
N LYS A 68 -9.97 -8.32 3.67
CA LYS A 68 -10.62 -8.53 2.38
C LYS A 68 -11.80 -7.59 2.18
N THR A 69 -12.66 -7.42 3.16
CA THR A 69 -13.78 -6.47 3.11
C THR A 69 -13.29 -5.02 3.05
N GLY A 70 -12.22 -4.68 3.78
CA GLY A 70 -11.56 -3.38 3.69
C GLY A 70 -11.03 -3.08 2.28
N THR A 71 -10.44 -4.08 1.62
CA THR A 71 -10.00 -3.96 0.23
C THR A 71 -11.18 -3.75 -0.73
N ILE A 72 -12.25 -4.54 -0.60
CA ILE A 72 -13.45 -4.41 -1.44
C ILE A 72 -14.07 -3.02 -1.27
N LEU A 73 -14.23 -2.57 -0.03
CA LEU A 73 -14.79 -1.26 0.28
C LEU A 73 -13.92 -0.13 -0.29
N ALA A 74 -12.61 -0.20 -0.11
CA ALA A 74 -11.68 0.79 -0.65
C ALA A 74 -11.75 0.83 -2.19
N ASN A 75 -11.73 -0.32 -2.86
CA ASN A 75 -11.85 -0.39 -4.32
C ASN A 75 -13.16 0.23 -4.82
N MET A 76 -14.27 -0.08 -4.18
CA MET A 76 -15.60 0.43 -4.55
C MET A 76 -15.69 1.95 -4.38
N LEU A 77 -15.27 2.47 -3.25
CA LEU A 77 -15.36 3.90 -2.93
C LEU A 77 -14.34 4.73 -3.71
N LEU A 78 -13.11 4.23 -3.85
CA LEU A 78 -12.02 4.95 -4.50
C LEU A 78 -11.92 4.68 -6.01
N GLY A 79 -12.61 3.67 -6.54
CA GLY A 79 -12.54 3.30 -7.96
C GLY A 79 -11.21 2.67 -8.35
N THR A 80 -10.58 1.94 -7.44
CA THR A 80 -9.37 1.16 -7.68
C THR A 80 -9.71 -0.30 -7.99
N LYS A 81 -8.72 -1.10 -8.42
CA LYS A 81 -8.95 -2.50 -8.83
C LYS A 81 -7.87 -3.44 -8.30
N LEU A 82 -7.21 -3.08 -7.20
CA LEU A 82 -6.17 -3.92 -6.62
C LEU A 82 -6.79 -5.07 -5.80
N TYR A 83 -6.17 -6.23 -5.85
CA TYR A 83 -6.58 -7.38 -5.02
C TYR A 83 -6.31 -7.16 -3.54
N ASP A 84 -5.30 -6.32 -3.19
CA ASP A 84 -4.98 -6.00 -1.80
C ASP A 84 -4.66 -4.51 -1.59
N MET A 85 -5.65 -3.76 -1.12
CA MET A 85 -5.51 -2.33 -0.77
C MET A 85 -4.82 -2.10 0.59
N THR A 86 -4.71 -3.13 1.43
CA THR A 86 -4.36 -3.00 2.85
C THR A 86 -2.97 -3.55 3.23
N SER A 87 -2.23 -4.10 2.28
CA SER A 87 -0.85 -4.56 2.50
C SER A 87 0.13 -3.38 2.52
N GLY A 88 1.12 -3.45 3.44
CA GLY A 88 2.19 -2.45 3.59
C GLY A 88 3.52 -2.83 2.95
N PHE A 89 3.60 -3.94 2.23
CA PHE A 89 4.79 -4.30 1.48
C PHE A 89 4.69 -3.68 0.08
N GLN A 90 5.50 -2.68 -0.22
CA GLN A 90 5.38 -1.85 -1.42
C GLN A 90 6.76 -1.56 -2.02
N GLY A 91 6.85 -1.51 -3.34
CA GLY A 91 8.07 -1.15 -4.07
C GLY A 91 7.79 -0.04 -5.08
N PHE A 92 8.76 0.84 -5.26
CA PHE A 92 8.61 2.04 -6.07
C PHE A 92 9.89 2.37 -6.83
N HIS A 93 9.76 2.87 -8.04
CA HIS A 93 10.84 3.60 -8.67
C HIS A 93 11.07 4.96 -7.99
N ARG A 94 12.29 5.43 -8.03
CA ARG A 94 12.74 6.70 -7.43
C ARG A 94 11.86 7.89 -7.82
N ASP A 95 11.48 7.99 -9.10
CA ASP A 95 10.67 9.10 -9.60
C ASP A 95 9.28 9.15 -8.99
N VAL A 96 8.68 7.99 -8.71
CA VAL A 96 7.40 7.89 -8.00
C VAL A 96 7.53 8.39 -6.57
N ILE A 97 8.62 8.02 -5.88
CA ILE A 97 8.90 8.51 -4.53
C ILE A 97 9.12 10.03 -4.53
N GLY A 98 9.83 10.57 -5.55
CA GLY A 98 10.02 12.00 -5.69
C GLY A 98 8.70 12.79 -5.80
N LYS A 99 7.70 12.23 -6.48
CA LYS A 99 6.34 12.80 -6.54
C LYS A 99 5.60 12.64 -5.21
N LEU A 100 5.65 11.45 -4.61
CA LEU A 100 5.00 11.15 -3.34
C LEU A 100 5.49 12.05 -2.19
N LEU A 101 6.78 12.34 -2.13
CA LEU A 101 7.37 13.21 -1.11
C LEU A 101 6.89 14.67 -1.20
N LYS A 102 6.41 15.10 -2.37
CA LYS A 102 5.86 16.44 -2.59
C LYS A 102 4.37 16.53 -2.27
N TYR A 103 3.69 15.39 -2.12
CA TYR A 103 2.25 15.35 -1.91
C TYR A 103 1.91 15.32 -0.40
N PRO A 104 1.03 16.19 0.10
CA PRO A 104 0.62 16.20 1.49
C PRO A 104 -0.37 15.06 1.79
N LEU A 105 0.14 13.93 2.25
CA LEU A 105 -0.70 12.79 2.65
C LEU A 105 -1.61 13.18 3.82
N LYS A 106 -2.86 12.74 3.78
CA LYS A 106 -3.88 13.00 4.81
C LYS A 106 -3.87 11.95 5.92
N SER A 107 -3.51 10.71 5.58
CA SER A 107 -3.47 9.62 6.54
C SER A 107 -2.28 9.75 7.50
N ARG A 108 -2.54 9.53 8.78
CA ARG A 108 -1.54 9.56 9.86
C ARG A 108 -1.29 8.18 10.48
N ALA A 109 -1.96 7.14 9.99
CA ALA A 109 -1.94 5.79 10.54
C ALA A 109 -1.88 4.73 9.42
N HIS A 110 -2.22 3.49 9.72
CA HIS A 110 -2.15 2.35 8.77
C HIS A 110 -2.87 2.55 7.44
N PHE A 111 -3.85 3.45 7.35
CA PHE A 111 -4.54 3.76 6.09
C PHE A 111 -3.62 4.46 5.06
N TYR A 112 -2.47 4.95 5.46
CA TYR A 112 -1.44 5.49 4.59
C TYR A 112 -1.16 4.59 3.38
N GLN A 113 -1.07 3.29 3.57
CA GLN A 113 -0.80 2.31 2.51
C GLN A 113 -1.91 2.30 1.45
N THR A 114 -3.17 2.38 1.88
CA THR A 114 -4.34 2.49 0.99
C THR A 114 -4.36 3.83 0.27
N GLU A 115 -4.03 4.92 0.96
CA GLU A 115 -3.94 6.26 0.38
C GLU A 115 -2.88 6.32 -0.72
N VAL A 116 -1.68 5.80 -0.48
CA VAL A 116 -0.60 5.74 -1.47
C VAL A 116 -1.03 4.95 -2.71
N LYS A 117 -1.62 3.78 -2.54
CA LYS A 117 -2.16 2.97 -3.65
C LYS A 117 -3.22 3.72 -4.46
N TYR A 118 -4.09 4.46 -3.80
CA TYR A 118 -5.09 5.28 -4.47
C TYR A 118 -4.45 6.41 -5.29
N LEU A 119 -3.50 7.14 -4.72
CA LEU A 119 -2.82 8.24 -5.40
C LEU A 119 -2.03 7.76 -6.62
N LEU A 120 -1.44 6.57 -6.54
CA LEU A 120 -0.64 5.95 -7.61
C LEU A 120 -1.44 5.07 -8.58
N ARG A 121 -2.78 5.07 -8.51
CA ARG A 121 -3.65 4.17 -9.31
C ARG A 121 -3.53 4.32 -10.84
N LYS A 122 -2.91 5.38 -11.34
CA LYS A 122 -2.65 5.60 -12.77
C LYS A 122 -1.27 5.15 -13.23
N HIS A 123 -0.40 4.78 -12.30
CA HIS A 123 0.91 4.23 -12.62
C HIS A 123 0.82 2.79 -13.10
N ARG A 124 1.80 2.35 -13.90
CA ARG A 124 1.95 0.94 -14.25
C ARG A 124 2.28 0.15 -13.00
N THR A 125 1.34 -0.70 -12.59
CA THR A 125 1.34 -1.38 -11.30
C THR A 125 1.37 -2.89 -11.48
N ALA A 126 2.25 -3.57 -10.74
CA ALA A 126 2.21 -5.01 -10.53
C ALA A 126 1.77 -5.34 -9.11
N GLU A 127 1.01 -6.43 -8.92
CA GLU A 127 0.81 -7.04 -7.60
C GLU A 127 1.72 -8.24 -7.44
N VAL A 128 2.48 -8.27 -6.34
CA VAL A 128 3.45 -9.31 -6.01
C VAL A 128 2.86 -10.22 -4.93
N PRO A 129 2.82 -11.54 -5.10
CA PRO A 129 2.33 -12.43 -4.05
C PRO A 129 3.22 -12.35 -2.82
N ILE A 130 2.60 -12.17 -1.67
CA ILE A 130 3.30 -12.14 -0.38
C ILE A 130 2.65 -13.08 0.64
N HIS A 131 3.48 -13.62 1.52
CA HIS A 131 3.04 -14.38 2.68
C HIS A 131 3.12 -13.50 3.93
N TYR A 132 1.97 -13.31 4.56
CA TYR A 132 1.87 -12.53 5.79
C TYR A 132 1.82 -13.49 6.99
N GLN A 133 2.85 -13.49 7.84
CA GLN A 133 3.07 -14.52 8.85
C GLN A 133 2.77 -14.10 10.28
N ALA A 134 2.87 -12.83 10.62
CA ALA A 134 2.73 -12.39 12.00
C ALA A 134 1.38 -11.71 12.29
N PRO A 135 0.77 -11.92 13.46
CA PRO A 135 -0.36 -11.13 13.88
C PRO A 135 0.11 -9.70 14.20
N SER A 136 -0.32 -8.72 13.43
CA SER A 136 -0.15 -7.31 13.84
C SER A 136 -0.92 -7.05 15.12
N PRO A 137 -0.49 -6.10 15.95
CA PRO A 137 -1.25 -5.64 17.10
C PRO A 137 -2.64 -5.16 16.67
N ARG A 138 -3.56 -5.08 17.63
CA ARG A 138 -4.92 -4.58 17.39
C ARG A 138 -4.86 -3.18 16.79
N VAL A 139 -5.61 -2.94 15.74
CA VAL A 139 -5.76 -1.60 15.16
C VAL A 139 -6.47 -0.72 16.19
N SER A 140 -5.88 0.43 16.53
CA SER A 140 -6.47 1.35 17.51
C SER A 140 -7.75 2.01 16.96
N ALA A 141 -8.65 2.43 17.85
CA ALA A 141 -9.86 3.15 17.46
C ALA A 141 -9.54 4.46 16.70
N SER A 142 -8.46 5.14 17.08
CA SER A 142 -7.98 6.33 16.38
C SER A 142 -7.52 6.05 14.95
N ALA A 143 -6.87 4.91 14.72
CA ALA A 143 -6.48 4.49 13.37
C ALA A 143 -7.69 4.17 12.49
N ILE A 144 -8.72 3.53 13.05
CA ILE A 144 -9.99 3.26 12.34
C ILE A 144 -10.71 4.57 12.00
N LYS A 145 -10.77 5.52 12.94
CA LYS A 145 -11.34 6.85 12.72
C LYS A 145 -10.61 7.57 11.58
N ASN A 146 -9.28 7.62 11.62
CA ASN A 146 -8.47 8.25 10.58
C ASN A 146 -8.67 7.57 9.21
N ALA A 147 -8.72 6.23 9.17
CA ALA A 147 -9.00 5.48 7.95
C ALA A 147 -10.35 5.87 7.33
N ARG A 148 -11.41 5.92 8.14
CA ARG A 148 -12.75 6.31 7.70
C ARG A 148 -12.78 7.75 7.18
N GLU A 149 -12.19 8.69 7.90
CA GLU A 149 -12.17 10.10 7.51
C GLU A 149 -11.41 10.30 6.19
N THR A 150 -10.24 9.67 6.04
CA THR A 150 -9.44 9.76 4.82
C THR A 150 -10.14 9.09 3.63
N LEU A 151 -10.74 7.92 3.84
CA LEU A 151 -11.49 7.20 2.81
C LEU A 151 -12.68 8.03 2.31
N MET A 152 -13.47 8.59 3.24
CA MET A 152 -14.63 9.43 2.88
C MET A 152 -14.20 10.73 2.20
N TYR A 153 -13.10 11.33 2.62
CA TYR A 153 -12.56 12.50 1.93
C TYR A 153 -12.28 12.20 0.46
N TYR A 154 -11.52 11.14 0.15
CA TYR A 154 -11.21 10.78 -1.23
C TYR A 154 -12.42 10.28 -2.03
N PHE A 155 -13.37 9.65 -1.38
CA PHE A 155 -14.64 9.30 -2.00
C PHE A 155 -15.40 10.53 -2.50
N TRP A 156 -15.55 11.55 -1.65
CA TRP A 156 -16.22 12.79 -2.02
C TRP A 156 -15.47 13.59 -3.07
N GLU A 157 -14.14 13.66 -2.97
CA GLU A 157 -13.33 14.29 -4.02
C GLU A 157 -13.50 13.57 -5.38
N ARG A 158 -13.58 12.26 -5.35
CA ARG A 158 -13.87 11.48 -6.57
C ARG A 158 -15.24 11.81 -7.17
N ILE A 159 -16.29 11.91 -6.36
CA ILE A 159 -17.65 12.26 -6.82
C ILE A 159 -17.68 13.67 -7.42
N LYS A 160 -16.91 14.61 -6.84
CA LYS A 160 -16.78 15.97 -7.35
C LYS A 160 -15.91 16.08 -8.62
N GLY A 161 -15.31 14.99 -9.07
CA GLY A 161 -14.38 15.02 -10.20
C GLY A 161 -12.96 15.46 -9.87
N ASN A 162 -12.65 15.74 -8.61
CA ASN A 162 -11.35 16.23 -8.13
C ASN A 162 -10.41 15.10 -7.67
N SER A 163 -10.45 13.95 -8.34
CA SER A 163 -9.67 12.77 -7.93
C SER A 163 -8.16 13.00 -8.04
N PRO A 164 -7.41 13.23 -6.94
CA PRO A 164 -5.98 13.48 -7.03
C PRO A 164 -5.23 12.24 -7.49
N THR A 165 -4.19 12.47 -8.29
CA THR A 165 -3.18 11.49 -8.69
C THR A 165 -1.81 12.14 -8.68
N ILE A 166 -0.77 11.40 -8.44
CA ILE A 166 0.62 11.89 -8.42
C ILE A 166 1.48 11.13 -9.41
#